data_f628ce0bb0bb2d7cbfa547ea0a7d8871
#
_entry.id   f628ce0bb0bb2d7cbfa547ea0a7d8871
#
_cell.length_a   1.000
_cell.length_b   1.000
_cell.length_c   1.000
_cell.angle_alpha   90.00
_cell.angle_beta   90.00
_cell.angle_gamma   90.00
#
_symmetry.space_group_name_H-M   'P 1'
#
loop_
_entity.id
_entity.type
_entity.pdbx_description
1 polymer ?
#
loop_
_entity_poly.entity_id
_entity_poly.type
_entity_poly.pdbx_seq_one_letter_code
_entity_poly.pdbx_strand_id
1 'polypeptide(L)'
;MKAIVLSSVASLGLGLALSACDSTPRERQEIVRQEMTKLDTAARNTGRTLSRLGRQTVRFDSANHARRAEPLAPAKQLRMDHELLGSYAEQIGSLTPATIAGAYGELLRATRVRQTSWQARDWDYAQDTYRRLNAQLARIRLDLPAHDELRIRAWQAEFTALRAKRTAKDLHAATATKR
;
A
#
# COMPACT_ATOMS: atom_id res chain seq x y z
N MET A 1 0.98 41.46 -0.45
CA MET A 1 -0.31 40.76 -0.45
C MET A 1 -0.03 39.29 -0.69
N LYS A 2 -0.11 38.45 0.35
CA LYS A 2 0.17 37.01 0.26
C LYS A 2 -1.19 36.31 0.19
N ALA A 3 -1.48 35.67 -0.94
CA ALA A 3 -2.66 34.85 -1.13
C ALA A 3 -2.42 33.47 -0.48
N ILE A 4 -3.18 33.19 0.57
CA ILE A 4 -3.24 31.88 1.24
C ILE A 4 -4.24 31.05 0.44
N VAL A 5 -3.74 30.01 -0.25
CA VAL A 5 -4.58 29.01 -0.89
C VAL A 5 -4.92 27.98 0.18
N LEU A 6 -6.13 28.06 0.72
CA LEU A 6 -6.70 27.01 1.57
C LEU A 6 -7.09 25.81 0.68
N SER A 7 -6.35 24.72 0.79
CA SER A 7 -6.75 23.43 0.25
C SER A 7 -7.80 22.80 1.16
N SER A 8 -9.05 22.85 0.72
CA SER A 8 -10.15 22.13 1.35
C SER A 8 -9.98 20.62 1.12
N VAL A 9 -9.60 19.89 2.17
CA VAL A 9 -9.68 18.43 2.19
C VAL A 9 -11.14 18.07 2.46
N ALA A 10 -11.83 17.66 1.40
CA ALA A 10 -13.17 17.10 1.51
C ALA A 10 -13.11 15.74 2.21
N SER A 11 -13.49 15.71 3.49
CA SER A 11 -13.71 14.48 4.24
C SER A 11 -14.97 13.80 3.73
N LEU A 12 -14.84 12.80 2.85
CA LEU A 12 -15.95 11.91 2.52
C LEU A 12 -16.18 10.98 3.72
N GLY A 13 -17.11 11.35 4.58
CA GLY A 13 -17.67 10.49 5.61
C GLY A 13 -18.51 9.39 4.95
N LEU A 14 -17.93 8.18 4.82
CA LEU A 14 -18.65 7.01 4.36
C LEU A 14 -19.45 6.43 5.53
N GLY A 15 -20.69 6.90 5.70
CA GLY A 15 -21.68 6.32 6.59
C GLY A 15 -22.15 4.98 6.03
N LEU A 16 -21.51 3.88 6.43
CA LEU A 16 -22.01 2.53 6.17
C LEU A 16 -23.14 2.22 7.16
N ALA A 17 -24.37 2.44 6.72
CA ALA A 17 -25.54 1.82 7.34
C ALA A 17 -25.44 0.31 7.09
N LEU A 18 -25.03 -0.46 8.11
CA LEU A 18 -25.07 -1.91 8.11
C LEU A 18 -26.53 -2.36 8.26
N SER A 19 -27.26 -2.38 7.15
CA SER A 19 -28.46 -3.19 7.03
C SER A 19 -27.98 -4.63 6.92
N ALA A 20 -28.08 -5.38 8.01
CA ALA A 20 -27.92 -6.83 8.02
C ALA A 20 -29.13 -7.44 7.28
N CYS A 21 -29.14 -7.40 5.96
CA CYS A 21 -30.05 -8.14 5.11
C CYS A 21 -29.26 -9.25 4.44
N ASP A 22 -29.85 -10.40 4.46
CA ASP A 22 -29.47 -11.70 3.88
C ASP A 22 -29.06 -11.55 2.39
N SER A 23 -27.85 -11.05 2.17
CA SER A 23 -27.32 -10.89 0.81
C SER A 23 -26.78 -12.24 0.35
N THR A 24 -27.24 -12.69 -0.82
CA THR A 24 -26.78 -13.92 -1.43
C THR A 24 -25.27 -13.90 -1.71
N PRO A 25 -24.60 -15.05 -1.76
CA PRO A 25 -23.15 -15.09 -2.07
C PRO A 25 -22.78 -14.36 -3.37
N ARG A 26 -23.70 -14.32 -4.36
CA ARG A 26 -23.52 -13.58 -5.63
C ARG A 26 -23.57 -12.07 -5.44
N GLU A 27 -24.50 -11.56 -4.66
CA GLU A 27 -24.60 -10.12 -4.37
C GLU A 27 -23.39 -9.63 -3.58
N ARG A 28 -22.89 -10.43 -2.64
CA ARG A 28 -21.65 -10.13 -1.90
C ARG A 28 -20.45 -10.04 -2.85
N GLN A 29 -20.32 -10.97 -3.81
CA GLN A 29 -19.25 -10.92 -4.81
C GLN A 29 -19.37 -9.70 -5.73
N GLU A 30 -20.59 -9.28 -6.09
CA GLU A 30 -20.81 -8.11 -6.93
C GLU A 30 -20.44 -6.80 -6.20
N ILE A 31 -20.81 -6.66 -4.94
CA ILE A 31 -20.43 -5.50 -4.10
C ILE A 31 -18.91 -5.43 -3.96
N VAL A 32 -18.25 -6.55 -3.65
CA VAL A 32 -16.78 -6.62 -3.57
C VAL A 32 -16.16 -6.25 -4.90
N ARG A 33 -16.69 -6.74 -6.02
CA ARG A 33 -16.19 -6.44 -7.38
C ARG A 33 -16.33 -4.95 -7.73
N GLN A 34 -17.47 -4.31 -7.41
CA GLN A 34 -17.70 -2.89 -7.67
C GLN A 34 -16.75 -2.01 -6.85
N GLU A 35 -16.59 -2.29 -5.55
CA GLU A 35 -15.66 -1.54 -4.70
C GLU A 35 -14.19 -1.77 -5.12
N MET A 36 -13.84 -2.99 -5.51
CA MET A 36 -12.52 -3.29 -6.07
C MET A 36 -12.25 -2.50 -7.35
N THR A 37 -13.24 -2.33 -8.23
CA THR A 37 -13.08 -1.55 -9.47
C THR A 37 -12.79 -0.09 -9.19
N LYS A 38 -13.43 0.50 -8.17
CA LYS A 38 -13.17 1.88 -7.74
C LYS A 38 -11.75 2.04 -7.19
N LEU A 39 -11.32 1.11 -6.33
CA LEU A 39 -9.96 1.10 -5.76
C LEU A 39 -8.90 0.87 -6.84
N ASP A 40 -9.12 -0.03 -7.79
CA ASP A 40 -8.25 -0.27 -8.94
C ASP A 40 -8.11 0.96 -9.82
N THR A 41 -9.20 1.70 -10.03
CA THR A 41 -9.18 2.94 -10.82
C THR A 41 -8.33 4.01 -10.15
N ALA A 42 -8.46 4.19 -8.84
CA ALA A 42 -7.64 5.12 -8.06
C ALA A 42 -6.15 4.74 -8.12
N ALA A 43 -5.83 3.45 -7.94
CA ALA A 43 -4.46 2.93 -8.03
C ALA A 43 -3.86 3.11 -9.43
N ARG A 44 -4.62 2.86 -10.49
CA ARG A 44 -4.18 3.05 -11.89
C ARG A 44 -3.94 4.51 -12.23
N ASN A 45 -4.79 5.42 -11.75
CA ASN A 45 -4.60 6.86 -11.98
C ASN A 45 -3.32 7.38 -11.30
N THR A 46 -3.04 6.94 -10.08
CA THR A 46 -1.79 7.24 -9.38
C THR A 46 -0.58 6.67 -10.14
N GLY A 47 -0.66 5.43 -10.62
CA GLY A 47 0.37 4.80 -11.42
C GLY A 47 0.63 5.52 -12.75
N ARG A 48 -0.41 6.00 -13.45
CA ARG A 48 -0.28 6.80 -14.69
C ARG A 48 0.41 8.14 -14.44
N THR A 49 0.09 8.82 -13.35
CA THR A 49 0.73 10.07 -12.98
C THR A 49 2.21 9.86 -12.71
N LEU A 50 2.57 8.81 -11.96
CA LEU A 50 3.95 8.44 -11.68
C LEU A 50 4.73 8.05 -12.95
N SER A 51 4.11 7.33 -13.87
CA SER A 51 4.79 6.94 -15.13
C SER A 51 5.02 8.12 -16.07
N ARG A 52 4.19 9.18 -16.02
CA ARG A 52 4.44 10.43 -16.75
C ARG A 52 5.64 11.19 -16.14
N LEU A 53 5.69 11.28 -14.82
CA LEU A 53 6.79 11.93 -14.10
C LEU A 53 8.11 11.15 -14.25
N GLY A 54 8.06 9.81 -14.20
CA GLY A 54 9.25 8.96 -14.36
C GLY A 54 9.90 9.03 -15.74
N ARG A 55 9.14 9.33 -16.80
CA ARG A 55 9.70 9.54 -18.16
C ARG A 55 10.55 10.78 -18.29
N GLN A 56 10.43 11.73 -17.38
CA GLN A 56 11.19 13.00 -17.45
C GLN A 56 12.60 12.91 -16.87
N THR A 57 12.97 11.81 -16.19
CA THR A 57 14.28 11.71 -15.54
C THR A 57 14.90 10.32 -15.65
N VAL A 58 15.51 10.05 -16.81
CA VAL A 58 16.23 8.78 -17.09
C VAL A 58 17.25 8.42 -15.99
N ARG A 59 17.90 9.41 -15.38
CA ARG A 59 18.87 9.20 -14.29
C ARG A 59 18.20 8.73 -13.00
N PHE A 60 17.02 9.22 -12.67
CA PHE A 60 16.26 8.78 -11.51
C PHE A 60 15.82 7.34 -11.68
N ASP A 61 15.35 6.97 -12.88
CA ASP A 61 14.94 5.60 -13.17
C ASP A 61 16.11 4.63 -13.14
N SER A 62 17.29 5.01 -13.71
CA SER A 62 18.48 4.15 -13.68
C SER A 62 19.00 3.92 -12.25
N ALA A 63 19.06 4.96 -11.41
CA ALA A 63 19.46 4.83 -10.01
C ALA A 63 18.48 3.96 -9.20
N ASN A 64 17.17 4.11 -9.43
CA ASN A 64 16.15 3.27 -8.81
C ASN A 64 16.22 1.83 -9.30
N HIS A 65 16.50 1.62 -10.57
CA HIS A 65 16.70 0.28 -11.14
C HIS A 65 17.91 -0.41 -10.51
N ALA A 66 19.06 0.27 -10.46
CA ALA A 66 20.28 -0.25 -9.82
C ALA A 66 20.05 -0.62 -8.35
N ARG A 67 19.40 0.28 -7.57
CA ARG A 67 19.06 0.01 -6.16
C ARG A 67 18.17 -1.22 -5.99
N ARG A 68 17.17 -1.40 -6.86
CA ARG A 68 16.25 -2.54 -6.78
C ARG A 68 16.88 -3.86 -7.25
N ALA A 69 17.86 -3.79 -8.13
CA ALA A 69 18.62 -4.96 -8.56
C ALA A 69 19.55 -5.51 -7.46
N GLU A 70 19.93 -4.65 -6.51
CA GLU A 70 20.74 -5.08 -5.37
C GLU A 70 19.91 -5.95 -4.42
N PRO A 71 20.38 -7.15 -4.04
CA PRO A 71 19.67 -8.02 -3.12
C PRO A 71 19.39 -7.36 -1.77
N LEU A 72 18.22 -7.65 -1.19
CA LEU A 72 17.89 -7.24 0.16
C LEU A 72 18.69 -8.05 1.17
N ALA A 73 19.32 -7.37 2.14
CA ALA A 73 20.07 -8.04 3.20
C ALA A 73 19.11 -8.78 4.15
N PRO A 74 19.24 -10.11 4.34
CA PRO A 74 18.27 -10.91 5.10
C PRO A 74 18.06 -10.41 6.53
N ALA A 75 19.13 -10.03 7.23
CA ALA A 75 19.04 -9.51 8.60
C ALA A 75 18.29 -8.16 8.71
N LYS A 76 18.40 -7.32 7.68
CA LYS A 76 17.64 -6.06 7.62
C LYS A 76 16.19 -6.31 7.25
N GLN A 77 15.93 -7.29 6.37
CA GLN A 77 14.57 -7.70 6.02
C GLN A 77 13.84 -8.24 7.25
N LEU A 78 14.47 -9.12 8.01
CA LEU A 78 13.89 -9.67 9.23
C LEU A 78 13.53 -8.57 10.25
N ARG A 79 14.43 -7.61 10.45
CA ARG A 79 14.14 -6.45 11.32
C ARG A 79 12.96 -5.63 10.81
N MET A 80 12.91 -5.36 9.52
CA MET A 80 11.78 -4.62 8.91
C MET A 80 10.47 -5.39 9.08
N ASP A 81 10.48 -6.71 8.92
CA ASP A 81 9.31 -7.55 9.14
C ASP A 81 8.78 -7.42 10.58
N HIS A 82 9.67 -7.51 11.58
CA HIS A 82 9.28 -7.32 12.99
C HIS A 82 8.78 -5.90 13.25
N GLU A 83 9.40 -4.89 12.66
CA GLU A 83 8.96 -3.50 12.80
C GLU A 83 7.60 -3.22 12.18
N LEU A 84 7.26 -3.91 11.08
CA LEU A 84 6.02 -3.70 10.34
C LEU A 84 4.88 -4.58 10.82
N LEU A 85 5.17 -5.80 11.24
CA LEU A 85 4.17 -6.83 11.50
C LEU A 85 4.11 -7.27 12.96
N GLY A 86 5.09 -6.86 13.79
CA GLY A 86 5.16 -7.28 15.19
C GLY A 86 5.19 -8.81 15.30
N SER A 87 4.25 -9.38 16.05
CA SER A 87 4.14 -10.83 16.27
C SER A 87 3.81 -11.66 15.02
N TYR A 88 3.33 -11.03 13.94
CA TYR A 88 3.04 -11.73 12.68
C TYR A 88 4.27 -11.95 11.80
N ALA A 89 5.41 -11.35 12.13
CA ALA A 89 6.60 -11.32 11.27
C ALA A 89 7.13 -12.72 10.95
N GLU A 90 7.17 -13.61 11.93
CA GLU A 90 7.71 -14.99 11.78
C GLU A 90 6.73 -15.94 11.07
N GLN A 91 5.46 -15.54 10.98
CA GLN A 91 4.38 -16.40 10.52
C GLN A 91 3.75 -15.94 9.20
N ILE A 92 4.41 -15.09 8.41
CA ILE A 92 3.83 -14.53 7.18
C ILE A 92 3.29 -15.63 6.27
N GLY A 93 4.03 -16.73 6.09
CA GLY A 93 3.67 -17.84 5.20
C GLY A 93 2.59 -18.79 5.75
N SER A 94 2.24 -18.67 7.01
CA SER A 94 1.25 -19.51 7.71
C SER A 94 0.07 -18.73 8.27
N LEU A 95 -0.05 -17.43 7.93
CA LEU A 95 -1.21 -16.64 8.32
C LEU A 95 -2.50 -17.26 7.79
N THR A 96 -3.51 -17.28 8.64
CA THR A 96 -4.83 -17.85 8.36
C THR A 96 -5.84 -16.75 7.98
N PRO A 97 -7.04 -17.11 7.47
CA PRO A 97 -8.11 -16.14 7.25
C PRO A 97 -8.44 -15.28 8.47
N ALA A 98 -8.34 -15.85 9.68
CA ALA A 98 -8.61 -15.13 10.92
C ALA A 98 -7.52 -14.13 11.34
N THR A 99 -6.29 -14.30 10.88
CA THR A 99 -5.13 -13.50 11.34
C THR A 99 -4.58 -12.54 10.29
N ILE A 100 -4.80 -12.80 9.01
CA ILE A 100 -4.19 -12.02 7.93
C ILE A 100 -4.63 -10.56 7.91
N ALA A 101 -5.89 -10.28 8.24
CA ALA A 101 -6.38 -8.90 8.33
C ALA A 101 -5.64 -8.12 9.43
N GLY A 102 -5.36 -8.74 10.59
CA GLY A 102 -4.54 -8.15 11.63
C GLY A 102 -3.13 -7.78 11.15
N ALA A 103 -2.47 -8.68 10.40
CA ALA A 103 -1.14 -8.42 9.85
C ALA A 103 -1.11 -7.24 8.86
N TYR A 104 -2.13 -7.09 8.00
CA TYR A 104 -2.25 -5.90 7.12
C TYR A 104 -2.51 -4.62 7.91
N GLY A 105 -3.31 -4.68 8.97
CA GLY A 105 -3.54 -3.55 9.86
C GLY A 105 -2.26 -3.06 10.52
N GLU A 106 -1.44 -3.98 11.05
CA GLU A 106 -0.13 -3.66 11.64
C GLU A 106 0.84 -3.08 10.61
N LEU A 107 0.95 -3.70 9.42
CA LEU A 107 1.77 -3.18 8.33
C LEU A 107 1.44 -1.71 8.03
N LEU A 108 0.16 -1.41 7.86
CA LEU A 108 -0.25 -0.04 7.50
C LEU A 108 -0.05 0.93 8.66
N ARG A 109 -0.37 0.54 9.89
CA ARG A 109 -0.15 1.34 11.09
C ARG A 109 1.34 1.71 11.23
N ALA A 110 2.22 0.73 11.15
CA ALA A 110 3.66 0.95 11.25
C ALA A 110 4.19 1.81 10.08
N THR A 111 3.70 1.58 8.86
CA THR A 111 4.05 2.39 7.69
C THR A 111 3.67 3.87 7.89
N ARG A 112 2.45 4.15 8.36
CA ARG A 112 1.99 5.53 8.62
C ARG A 112 2.91 6.27 9.59
N VAL A 113 3.35 5.60 10.64
CA VAL A 113 4.23 6.20 11.67
C VAL A 113 5.64 6.42 11.13
N ARG A 114 6.18 5.47 10.39
CA ARG A 114 7.61 5.44 10.05
C ARG A 114 7.96 6.03 8.68
N GLN A 115 6.99 6.16 7.76
CA GLN A 115 7.22 6.56 6.36
C GLN A 115 8.00 7.88 6.20
N THR A 116 7.90 8.79 7.16
CA THR A 116 8.56 10.10 7.09
C THR A 116 10.07 10.01 7.29
N SER A 117 10.55 9.05 8.08
CA SER A 117 11.97 8.79 8.36
C SER A 117 12.60 7.81 7.37
N TRP A 118 11.80 7.09 6.57
CA TRP A 118 12.30 6.07 5.67
C TRP A 118 13.04 6.65 4.47
N GLN A 119 14.15 6.00 4.15
CA GLN A 119 14.84 6.17 2.88
C GLN A 119 14.24 5.28 1.79
N ALA A 120 14.69 5.47 0.55
CA ALA A 120 14.20 4.69 -0.59
C ALA A 120 14.43 3.17 -0.40
N ARG A 121 15.53 2.78 0.26
CA ARG A 121 15.85 1.37 0.54
C ARG A 121 14.92 0.75 1.58
N ASP A 122 14.49 1.52 2.59
CA ASP A 122 13.54 1.04 3.59
C ASP A 122 12.19 0.71 2.95
N TRP A 123 11.78 1.50 1.97
CA TRP A 123 10.60 1.21 1.16
C TRP A 123 10.74 -0.07 0.32
N ASP A 124 11.96 -0.43 -0.13
CA ASP A 124 12.18 -1.70 -0.82
C ASP A 124 11.97 -2.89 0.13
N TYR A 125 12.44 -2.81 1.39
CA TYR A 125 12.18 -3.81 2.43
C TYR A 125 10.69 -3.90 2.77
N ALA A 126 10.02 -2.78 3.00
CA ALA A 126 8.59 -2.75 3.28
C ALA A 126 7.75 -3.32 2.12
N GLN A 127 8.18 -3.07 0.87
CA GLN A 127 7.56 -3.64 -0.32
C GLN A 127 7.73 -5.16 -0.39
N ASP A 128 8.85 -5.70 0.07
CA ASP A 128 9.05 -7.15 0.13
C ASP A 128 8.12 -7.80 1.15
N THR A 129 8.01 -7.22 2.34
CA THR A 129 7.04 -7.66 3.36
C THR A 129 5.61 -7.66 2.80
N TYR A 130 5.21 -6.55 2.16
CA TYR A 130 3.90 -6.41 1.53
C TYR A 130 3.66 -7.47 0.43
N ARG A 131 4.66 -7.75 -0.40
CA ARG A 131 4.58 -8.78 -1.45
C ARG A 131 4.36 -10.17 -0.87
N ARG A 132 5.06 -10.52 0.22
CA ARG A 132 4.90 -11.81 0.91
C ARG A 132 3.52 -11.95 1.55
N LEU A 133 2.99 -10.89 2.16
CA LEU A 133 1.62 -10.87 2.66
C LEU A 133 0.60 -11.08 1.53
N ASN A 134 0.79 -10.42 0.38
CA ASN A 134 -0.08 -10.61 -0.78
C ASN A 134 -0.01 -12.04 -1.34
N ALA A 135 1.16 -12.67 -1.33
CA ALA A 135 1.31 -14.06 -1.74
C ALA A 135 0.55 -15.01 -0.80
N GLN A 136 0.60 -14.76 0.52
CA GLN A 136 -0.18 -15.55 1.48
C GLN A 136 -1.68 -15.29 1.34
N LEU A 137 -2.09 -14.02 1.20
CA LEU A 137 -3.49 -13.66 0.96
C LEU A 137 -4.06 -14.41 -0.26
N ALA A 138 -3.31 -14.50 -1.35
CA ALA A 138 -3.75 -15.17 -2.56
C ALA A 138 -4.07 -16.66 -2.32
N ARG A 139 -3.36 -17.32 -1.39
CA ARG A 139 -3.57 -18.74 -1.05
C ARG A 139 -4.86 -18.99 -0.27
N ILE A 140 -5.24 -18.05 0.59
CA ILE A 140 -6.33 -18.22 1.55
C ILE A 140 -7.55 -17.34 1.24
N ARG A 141 -7.53 -16.65 0.10
CA ARG A 141 -8.51 -15.62 -0.24
C ARG A 141 -9.95 -16.14 -0.28
N LEU A 142 -10.16 -17.37 -0.73
CA LEU A 142 -11.50 -17.95 -0.84
C LEU A 142 -12.17 -18.21 0.50
N ASP A 143 -11.37 -18.34 1.55
CA ASP A 143 -11.83 -18.62 2.91
C ASP A 143 -11.99 -17.33 3.74
N LEU A 144 -11.70 -16.15 3.16
CA LEU A 144 -11.82 -14.88 3.88
C LEU A 144 -13.28 -14.43 3.99
N PRO A 145 -13.68 -13.88 5.16
CA PRO A 145 -14.91 -13.12 5.27
C PRO A 145 -14.88 -11.89 4.34
N ALA A 146 -16.01 -11.58 3.70
CA ALA A 146 -16.11 -10.48 2.74
C ALA A 146 -15.68 -9.12 3.33
N HIS A 147 -16.04 -8.85 4.61
CA HIS A 147 -15.67 -7.62 5.29
C HIS A 147 -14.14 -7.48 5.48
N ASP A 148 -13.44 -8.59 5.75
CA ASP A 148 -11.98 -8.58 5.88
C ASP A 148 -11.32 -8.41 4.51
N GLU A 149 -11.84 -9.03 3.46
CA GLU A 149 -11.34 -8.81 2.10
C GLU A 149 -11.45 -7.32 1.71
N LEU A 150 -12.58 -6.69 1.94
CA LEU A 150 -12.75 -5.25 1.66
C LEU A 150 -11.79 -4.38 2.47
N ARG A 151 -11.64 -4.68 3.75
CA ARG A 151 -10.71 -3.97 4.64
C ARG A 151 -9.26 -4.10 4.18
N ILE A 152 -8.83 -5.32 3.85
CA ILE A 152 -7.49 -5.57 3.30
C ILE A 152 -7.29 -4.80 2.00
N ARG A 153 -8.26 -4.78 1.09
CA ARG A 153 -8.18 -4.03 -0.17
C ARG A 153 -8.00 -2.52 0.06
N ALA A 154 -8.74 -1.96 1.00
CA ALA A 154 -8.57 -0.55 1.37
C ALA A 154 -7.15 -0.28 1.89
N TRP A 155 -6.62 -1.14 2.74
CA TRP A 155 -5.25 -1.02 3.26
C TRP A 155 -4.18 -1.21 2.18
N GLN A 156 -4.37 -2.12 1.24
CA GLN A 156 -3.50 -2.28 0.07
C GLN A 156 -3.46 -1.03 -0.80
N ALA A 157 -4.62 -0.43 -1.05
CA ALA A 157 -4.71 0.83 -1.80
C ALA A 157 -3.98 1.96 -1.08
N GLU A 158 -4.15 2.08 0.23
CA GLU A 158 -3.48 3.11 1.02
C GLU A 158 -1.96 2.91 1.07
N PHE A 159 -1.48 1.69 1.32
CA PHE A 159 -0.04 1.41 1.27
C PHE A 159 0.57 1.80 -0.07
N THR A 160 -0.11 1.46 -1.16
CA THR A 160 0.30 1.82 -2.52
C THR A 160 0.34 3.34 -2.72
N ALA A 161 -0.66 4.06 -2.21
CA ALA A 161 -0.71 5.51 -2.28
C ALA A 161 0.42 6.19 -1.48
N LEU A 162 0.73 5.70 -0.28
CA LEU A 162 1.83 6.20 0.54
C LEU A 162 3.18 6.03 -0.17
N ARG A 163 3.40 4.85 -0.76
CA ARG A 163 4.60 4.57 -1.56
C ARG A 163 4.70 5.45 -2.79
N ALA A 164 3.59 5.65 -3.49
CA ALA A 164 3.51 6.51 -4.67
C ALA A 164 3.85 7.97 -4.33
N LYS A 165 3.30 8.48 -3.20
CA LYS A 165 3.61 9.82 -2.68
C LYS A 165 5.11 9.98 -2.39
N ARG A 166 5.75 8.96 -1.81
CA ARG A 166 7.20 8.98 -1.58
C ARG A 166 7.97 9.04 -2.88
N THR A 167 7.65 8.20 -3.86
CA THR A 167 8.32 8.19 -5.17
C THR A 167 8.19 9.54 -5.88
N ALA A 168 7.02 10.17 -5.82
CA ALA A 168 6.82 11.50 -6.39
C ALA A 168 7.68 12.58 -5.70
N LYS A 169 7.80 12.51 -4.35
CA LYS A 169 8.67 13.40 -3.57
C LYS A 169 10.14 13.23 -3.95
N ASP A 170 10.61 11.99 -4.06
CA ASP A 170 11.99 11.69 -4.43
C ASP A 170 12.32 12.15 -5.86
N LEU A 171 11.38 11.95 -6.80
CA LEU A 171 11.50 12.46 -8.17
C LEU A 171 11.56 13.99 -8.19
N HIS A 172 10.69 14.66 -7.45
CA HIS A 172 10.70 16.12 -7.36
C HIS A 172 12.03 16.66 -6.79
N ALA A 173 12.54 16.04 -5.73
CA ALA A 173 13.82 16.38 -5.14
C ALA A 173 14.98 16.21 -6.16
N ALA A 174 14.99 15.09 -6.90
CA ALA A 174 16.00 14.82 -7.92
C ALA A 174 15.98 15.81 -9.09
N THR A 175 14.81 16.41 -9.41
CA THR A 175 14.66 17.42 -10.46
C THR A 175 14.97 18.83 -9.98
N ALA A 176 14.68 19.15 -8.71
CA ALA A 176 14.93 20.47 -8.12
C ALA A 176 16.42 20.78 -7.93
N THR A 177 17.25 19.78 -7.66
CA THR A 177 18.70 19.93 -7.40
C THR A 177 19.51 20.30 -8.65
N LYS A 178 18.89 20.40 -9.83
CA LYS A 178 19.55 20.72 -11.11
C LYS A 178 19.43 22.19 -11.56
N ARG A 179 18.97 23.06 -10.70
CA ARG A 179 19.06 24.51 -10.89
C ARG A 179 20.20 25.07 -10.08
#